data_07bce8ea0a5ba906463cfdb5b1324dac
#
_entry.id   07bce8ea0a5ba906463cfdb5b1324dac
#
_cell.length_a   1.000
_cell.length_b   1.000
_cell.length_c   1.000
_cell.angle_alpha   90.00
_cell.angle_beta   90.00
_cell.angle_gamma   90.00
#
_symmetry.space_group_name_H-M   'P 1'
#
loop_
_entity.id
_entity.type
_entity.pdbx_description
1 polymer ?
#
loop_
_entity_poly.entity_id
_entity_poly.type
_entity_poly.pdbx_seq_one_letter_code
_entity_poly.pdbx_strand_id
1 'polypeptide(L)'
;MKRRPPKKREVAPPIVAVEGSLAEPLPGWAPAVLVGGATLVMLAWTWGRWPDLLIDFSRDLYTAVQLAHGRVLYRDIAFFTGPLSPYLNAIWLRIFGTSLHALVGLNLIILGGFLWLLYRLLREIGSRLAATVSCLVFVTTFALAHLVPMGNYNFICPYSHDMVHGFVLGIGAIYALARYTESLSTRMAWAAGIQLGLVQLTRAEISLPVLLACACGLVAMILRDPRVRSLRSSLALRVVAPAAAIPLLVFLLMACFMPWATAFRGVLGSWVWVFDPVVGTMAIYRESMGLDDLSGNLGRILAWAAIYTGVLLPPLVFALRTRSNQRGRGAVLVLLAGLAAVIMAVGWRHTAPADLARPLPFVAAVIGAMTIFALAKDGGGEPARAALTVRLMLSVLAFSLLGKMLLNARFHHYGFILAVPATMLAVLGLVDFIPGWIAKRGGSAGAFRWASVAVLAGLVAIFLQLSATCLARKTTPVGEGGNTFIADSRGEQVNAVVGFLAREVPGDKSLAVVPEGTMINILSGRTNPAYCTNLMPPELATLGETNVLGDLERTPPDVLVVDLDRIGPQGLRFRKEVYATRIAAWILAHYELVARFESPPTHPMRIRLGIMRYQGGAPSAVDPASPS
;
A
#
# COMPACT_ATOMS: atom_id res chain seq x y z
N MET A 1 -29.87 53.74 8.49
CA MET A 1 -29.87 52.24 8.53
C MET A 1 -28.44 51.75 8.71
N LYS A 2 -28.08 51.41 9.95
CA LYS A 2 -26.76 50.86 10.29
C LYS A 2 -26.76 49.34 9.99
N ARG A 3 -25.95 48.89 9.00
CA ARG A 3 -25.76 47.45 8.70
C ARG A 3 -25.09 46.78 9.90
N ARG A 4 -25.74 45.76 10.48
CA ARG A 4 -25.15 44.87 11.49
C ARG A 4 -23.99 44.08 10.86
N PRO A 5 -22.83 43.92 11.53
CA PRO A 5 -21.76 43.10 11.06
C PRO A 5 -22.20 41.62 10.99
N PRO A 6 -21.69 40.83 10.02
CA PRO A 6 -22.04 39.42 9.92
C PRO A 6 -21.55 38.65 11.13
N LYS A 7 -22.47 37.92 11.78
CA LYS A 7 -22.14 36.99 12.87
C LYS A 7 -21.04 36.02 12.37
N LYS A 8 -19.91 35.99 13.09
CA LYS A 8 -18.91 34.89 12.93
C LYS A 8 -19.66 33.59 13.03
N ARG A 9 -19.63 32.80 11.96
CA ARG A 9 -20.09 31.40 11.97
C ARG A 9 -19.22 30.67 13.01
N GLU A 10 -19.78 30.33 14.14
CA GLU A 10 -19.22 29.32 15.03
C GLU A 10 -19.05 28.05 14.21
N VAL A 11 -17.83 27.55 14.17
CA VAL A 11 -17.54 26.23 13.63
C VAL A 11 -18.29 25.25 14.53
N ALA A 12 -19.34 24.64 13.98
CA ALA A 12 -20.11 23.64 14.69
C ALA A 12 -19.18 22.56 15.26
N PRO A 13 -19.33 22.14 16.51
CA PRO A 13 -18.54 21.06 17.07
C PRO A 13 -18.73 19.77 16.24
N PRO A 14 -17.69 18.91 16.11
CA PRO A 14 -17.77 17.71 15.30
C PRO A 14 -18.93 16.82 15.76
N ILE A 15 -19.71 16.37 14.78
CA ILE A 15 -20.92 15.59 14.97
C ILE A 15 -20.54 14.17 15.40
N VAL A 16 -20.34 13.92 16.67
CA VAL A 16 -20.47 12.58 17.25
C VAL A 16 -21.11 12.71 18.63
N ALA A 17 -22.41 12.99 18.64
CA ALA A 17 -23.26 12.49 19.69
C ALA A 17 -24.01 11.27 19.14
N VAL A 18 -23.30 10.15 18.95
CA VAL A 18 -23.97 8.85 18.98
C VAL A 18 -24.55 8.74 20.38
N GLU A 19 -25.88 8.69 20.53
CA GLU A 19 -26.53 8.50 21.82
C GLU A 19 -25.85 7.34 22.57
N GLY A 20 -25.24 7.65 23.72
CA GLY A 20 -24.39 6.71 24.46
C GLY A 20 -22.89 6.92 24.26
N SER A 21 -22.42 8.08 23.76
CA SER A 21 -20.98 8.34 23.62
C SER A 21 -20.30 8.35 24.98
N LEU A 22 -19.32 7.45 25.14
CA LEU A 22 -18.42 7.46 26.29
C LEU A 22 -17.68 8.80 26.31
N ALA A 23 -17.48 9.37 27.50
CA ALA A 23 -16.70 10.60 27.66
C ALA A 23 -15.36 10.50 26.91
N GLU A 24 -14.99 11.58 26.22
CA GLU A 24 -13.72 11.66 25.50
C GLU A 24 -12.56 11.66 26.52
N PRO A 25 -11.74 10.59 26.56
CA PRO A 25 -10.70 10.49 27.58
C PRO A 25 -9.44 11.30 27.24
N LEU A 26 -9.33 11.81 26.00
CA LEU A 26 -8.16 12.57 25.54
C LEU A 26 -8.48 14.06 25.36
N PRO A 27 -7.59 14.97 25.83
CA PRO A 27 -7.70 16.40 25.52
C PRO A 27 -7.46 16.65 24.02
N GLY A 28 -7.87 17.82 23.51
CA GLY A 28 -7.86 18.15 22.08
C GLY A 28 -6.47 18.11 21.41
N TRP A 29 -5.43 18.45 22.16
CA TRP A 29 -4.04 18.48 21.69
C TRP A 29 -3.35 17.10 21.68
N ALA A 30 -3.83 16.15 22.51
CA ALA A 30 -3.16 14.86 22.71
C ALA A 30 -2.99 14.02 21.42
N PRO A 31 -3.96 13.95 20.50
CA PRO A 31 -3.77 13.23 19.24
C PRO A 31 -2.57 13.73 18.43
N ALA A 32 -2.42 15.05 18.31
CA ALA A 32 -1.31 15.62 17.55
C ALA A 32 0.04 15.30 18.18
N VAL A 33 0.15 15.37 19.50
CA VAL A 33 1.39 15.05 20.24
C VAL A 33 1.69 13.55 20.16
N LEU A 34 0.69 12.68 20.39
CA LEU A 34 0.91 11.23 20.40
C LEU A 34 1.24 10.69 19.00
N VAL A 35 0.44 11.06 17.98
CA VAL A 35 0.67 10.59 16.60
C VAL A 35 1.91 11.25 16.02
N GLY A 36 2.09 12.55 16.19
CA GLY A 36 3.28 13.28 15.74
C GLY A 36 4.56 12.76 16.39
N GLY A 37 4.55 12.59 17.72
CA GLY A 37 5.67 12.04 18.48
C GLY A 37 6.03 10.61 18.04
N ALA A 38 5.04 9.73 17.93
CA ALA A 38 5.25 8.37 17.42
C ALA A 38 5.81 8.38 15.99
N THR A 39 5.31 9.26 15.13
CA THR A 39 5.81 9.39 13.75
C THR A 39 7.28 9.83 13.75
N LEU A 40 7.65 10.84 14.55
CA LEU A 40 9.04 11.30 14.64
C LEU A 40 9.98 10.22 15.19
N VAL A 41 9.56 9.48 16.22
CA VAL A 41 10.34 8.36 16.79
C VAL A 41 10.55 7.27 15.74
N MET A 42 9.48 6.87 15.04
CA MET A 42 9.56 5.85 13.98
C MET A 42 10.44 6.33 12.82
N LEU A 43 10.33 7.59 12.39
CA LEU A 43 11.17 8.17 11.35
C LEU A 43 12.65 8.16 11.76
N ALA A 44 12.97 8.61 12.97
CA ALA A 44 14.34 8.61 13.47
C ALA A 44 14.93 7.19 13.53
N TRP A 45 14.14 6.22 13.98
CA TRP A 45 14.57 4.84 14.09
C TRP A 45 14.78 4.14 12.73
N THR A 46 13.92 4.42 11.73
CA THR A 46 13.93 3.77 10.43
C THR A 46 14.66 4.56 9.35
N TRP A 47 15.19 5.74 9.67
CA TRP A 47 15.78 6.67 8.71
C TRP A 47 16.83 6.02 7.79
N GLY A 48 16.67 6.24 6.49
CA GLY A 48 17.58 5.73 5.47
C GLY A 48 17.52 4.21 5.24
N ARG A 49 16.63 3.45 5.88
CA ARG A 49 16.56 1.99 5.79
C ARG A 49 15.36 1.45 5.02
N TRP A 50 14.56 2.32 4.38
CA TRP A 50 13.30 1.92 3.73
C TRP A 50 13.47 1.20 2.39
N PRO A 51 14.41 1.58 1.49
CA PRO A 51 14.51 0.96 0.17
C PRO A 51 15.00 -0.48 0.24
N ASP A 52 14.67 -1.28 -0.81
CA ASP A 52 15.39 -2.50 -1.14
C ASP A 52 16.42 -2.21 -2.25
N LEU A 53 17.47 -3.01 -2.29
CA LEU A 53 18.58 -2.86 -3.23
C LEU A 53 18.24 -3.23 -4.67
N LEU A 54 17.39 -4.24 -4.86
CA LEU A 54 17.19 -4.85 -6.16
C LEU A 54 15.71 -5.00 -6.50
N ILE A 55 14.85 -5.21 -5.48
CA ILE A 55 13.47 -5.62 -5.67
C ILE A 55 12.55 -4.40 -5.76
N ASP A 56 11.70 -4.38 -6.78
CA ASP A 56 10.54 -3.51 -6.99
C ASP A 56 10.74 -1.99 -6.92
N PHE A 57 11.01 -1.41 -5.75
CA PHE A 57 11.01 0.04 -5.49
C PHE A 57 11.85 0.83 -6.51
N SER A 58 13.01 0.29 -6.87
CA SER A 58 13.93 0.97 -7.79
C SER A 58 13.35 1.17 -9.20
N ARG A 59 12.43 0.29 -9.63
CA ARG A 59 11.73 0.44 -10.91
C ARG A 59 10.93 1.75 -10.94
N ASP A 60 10.19 2.06 -9.89
CA ASP A 60 9.39 3.28 -9.82
C ASP A 60 10.27 4.53 -9.75
N LEU A 61 11.35 4.49 -8.95
CA LEU A 61 12.34 5.58 -8.90
C LEU A 61 13.02 5.78 -10.26
N TYR A 62 13.51 4.70 -10.88
CA TYR A 62 14.19 4.75 -12.18
C TYR A 62 13.25 5.29 -13.26
N THR A 63 12.02 4.78 -13.34
CA THR A 63 11.01 5.28 -14.29
C THR A 63 10.79 6.78 -14.11
N ALA A 64 10.59 7.25 -12.88
CA ALA A 64 10.38 8.67 -12.61
C ALA A 64 11.59 9.53 -13.00
N VAL A 65 12.82 9.04 -12.75
CA VAL A 65 14.06 9.72 -13.20
C VAL A 65 14.14 9.80 -14.72
N GLN A 66 13.81 8.71 -15.44
CA GLN A 66 13.81 8.71 -16.91
C GLN A 66 12.77 9.66 -17.50
N LEU A 67 11.58 9.73 -16.89
CA LEU A 67 10.54 10.70 -17.29
C LEU A 67 10.97 12.15 -17.00
N ALA A 68 11.65 12.40 -15.90
CA ALA A 68 12.21 13.72 -15.57
C ALA A 68 13.27 14.17 -16.60
N HIS A 69 13.97 13.22 -17.22
CA HIS A 69 14.92 13.46 -18.32
C HIS A 69 14.28 13.47 -19.72
N GLY A 70 12.94 13.39 -19.82
CA GLY A 70 12.20 13.60 -21.08
C GLY A 70 11.79 12.33 -21.83
N ARG A 71 12.02 11.12 -21.30
CA ARG A 71 11.39 9.91 -21.82
C ARG A 71 9.88 9.98 -21.61
N VAL A 72 9.12 9.32 -22.47
CA VAL A 72 7.65 9.26 -22.44
C VAL A 72 7.22 7.87 -21.99
N LEU A 73 6.39 7.82 -20.95
CA LEU A 73 5.85 6.56 -20.40
C LEU A 73 5.08 5.80 -21.49
N TYR A 74 5.15 4.51 -21.52
CA TYR A 74 4.54 3.57 -22.48
C TYR A 74 5.09 3.64 -23.91
N ARG A 75 5.74 4.75 -24.30
CA ARG A 75 6.41 4.86 -25.59
C ARG A 75 7.86 4.42 -25.49
N ASP A 76 8.61 4.95 -24.52
CA ASP A 76 10.05 4.81 -24.38
C ASP A 76 10.44 3.88 -23.22
N ILE A 77 9.51 3.59 -22.32
CA ILE A 77 9.71 2.74 -21.15
C ILE A 77 8.41 2.01 -20.82
N ALA A 78 8.49 0.68 -20.69
CA ALA A 78 7.36 -0.16 -20.30
C ALA A 78 6.93 0.13 -18.85
N PHE A 79 5.63 0.25 -18.65
CA PHE A 79 5.03 0.37 -17.34
C PHE A 79 3.64 -0.29 -17.34
N PHE A 80 3.24 -0.89 -16.20
CA PHE A 80 2.09 -1.81 -16.17
C PHE A 80 0.91 -1.28 -15.37
N THR A 81 1.04 -0.10 -14.79
CA THR A 81 -0.01 0.57 -14.02
C THR A 81 -0.30 1.93 -14.64
N GLY A 82 -1.24 2.68 -14.06
CA GLY A 82 -1.64 3.96 -14.61
C GLY A 82 -0.55 5.04 -14.52
N PRO A 83 -0.69 6.12 -15.29
CA PRO A 83 0.37 7.12 -15.47
C PRO A 83 0.51 8.12 -14.32
N LEU A 84 -0.44 8.19 -13.38
CA LEU A 84 -0.46 9.25 -12.36
C LEU A 84 0.81 9.26 -11.51
N SER A 85 1.17 8.10 -10.93
CA SER A 85 2.27 8.03 -9.97
C SER A 85 3.63 8.28 -10.62
N PRO A 86 3.98 7.67 -11.77
CA PRO A 86 5.23 7.96 -12.45
C PRO A 86 5.41 9.43 -12.80
N TYR A 87 4.38 10.08 -13.36
CA TYR A 87 4.47 11.49 -13.71
C TYR A 87 4.45 12.43 -12.51
N LEU A 88 3.70 12.13 -11.44
CA LEU A 88 3.75 12.90 -10.19
C LEU A 88 5.17 12.89 -9.61
N ASN A 89 5.76 11.70 -9.52
CA ASN A 89 7.13 11.53 -9.05
C ASN A 89 8.14 12.24 -9.98
N ALA A 90 7.98 12.13 -11.30
CA ALA A 90 8.87 12.77 -12.27
C ALA A 90 8.83 14.30 -12.20
N ILE A 91 7.65 14.89 -12.08
CA ILE A 91 7.49 16.35 -11.91
C ILE A 91 8.21 16.80 -10.63
N TRP A 92 8.02 16.08 -9.53
CA TRP A 92 8.70 16.38 -8.27
C TRP A 92 10.21 16.29 -8.40
N LEU A 93 10.72 15.19 -8.99
CA LEU A 93 12.15 14.98 -9.21
C LEU A 93 12.77 16.04 -10.14
N ARG A 94 12.01 16.50 -11.14
CA ARG A 94 12.47 17.58 -12.03
C ARG A 94 12.67 18.90 -11.30
N ILE A 95 11.86 19.17 -10.26
CA ILE A 95 11.91 20.42 -9.48
C ILE A 95 12.96 20.34 -8.38
N PHE A 96 13.03 19.20 -7.64
CA PHE A 96 13.83 19.06 -6.42
C PHE A 96 15.10 18.21 -6.60
N GLY A 97 15.38 17.74 -7.82
CA GLY A 97 16.54 16.91 -8.15
C GLY A 97 16.20 15.41 -8.27
N THR A 98 16.89 14.74 -9.21
CA THR A 98 16.66 13.33 -9.56
C THR A 98 17.38 12.40 -8.59
N SER A 99 16.95 12.36 -7.32
CA SER A 99 17.58 11.54 -6.28
C SER A 99 16.56 10.78 -5.45
N LEU A 100 17.03 9.71 -4.79
CA LEU A 100 16.25 8.95 -3.82
C LEU A 100 15.71 9.86 -2.70
N HIS A 101 16.55 10.74 -2.13
CA HIS A 101 16.14 11.60 -1.02
C HIS A 101 15.07 12.62 -1.45
N ALA A 102 15.11 13.12 -2.68
CA ALA A 102 14.04 13.99 -3.19
C ALA A 102 12.70 13.23 -3.24
N LEU A 103 12.68 11.98 -3.72
CA LEU A 103 11.46 11.16 -3.73
C LEU A 103 10.98 10.82 -2.32
N VAL A 104 11.89 10.50 -1.40
CA VAL A 104 11.57 10.32 0.03
C VAL A 104 10.91 11.57 0.60
N GLY A 105 11.38 12.77 0.24
CA GLY A 105 10.78 14.04 0.66
C GLY A 105 9.31 14.17 0.22
N LEU A 106 8.98 13.82 -1.02
CA LEU A 106 7.59 13.78 -1.51
C LEU A 106 6.74 12.82 -0.68
N ASN A 107 7.23 11.61 -0.47
CA ASN A 107 6.49 10.57 0.24
C ASN A 107 6.27 10.90 1.73
N LEU A 108 7.20 11.62 2.36
CA LEU A 108 7.01 12.17 3.72
C LEU A 108 5.90 13.22 3.76
N ILE A 109 5.81 14.10 2.76
CA ILE A 109 4.72 15.09 2.66
C ILE A 109 3.37 14.36 2.47
N ILE A 110 3.33 13.35 1.59
CA ILE A 110 2.13 12.53 1.36
C ILE A 110 1.72 11.80 2.64
N LEU A 111 2.67 11.21 3.38
CA LEU A 111 2.41 10.54 4.65
C LEU A 111 1.84 11.51 5.69
N GLY A 112 2.40 12.71 5.82
CA GLY A 112 1.89 13.74 6.75
C GLY A 112 0.45 14.17 6.42
N GLY A 113 0.19 14.45 5.13
CA GLY A 113 -1.16 14.75 4.64
C GLY A 113 -2.14 13.60 4.85
N PHE A 114 -1.69 12.37 4.61
CA PHE A 114 -2.51 11.18 4.82
C PHE A 114 -2.84 10.92 6.29
N LEU A 115 -1.90 11.09 7.21
CA LEU A 115 -2.16 10.98 8.66
C LEU A 115 -3.22 11.96 9.13
N TRP A 116 -3.15 13.22 8.66
CA TRP A 116 -4.18 14.21 8.94
C TRP A 116 -5.53 13.77 8.38
N LEU A 117 -5.57 13.34 7.12
CA LEU A 117 -6.78 12.90 6.42
C LEU A 117 -7.40 11.67 7.10
N LEU A 118 -6.59 10.66 7.43
CA LEU A 118 -7.02 9.44 8.10
C LEU A 118 -7.63 9.76 9.48
N TYR A 119 -6.93 10.57 10.28
CA TYR A 119 -7.47 11.01 11.58
C TYR A 119 -8.82 11.72 11.42
N ARG A 120 -8.93 12.64 10.46
CA ARG A 120 -10.19 13.38 10.20
C ARG A 120 -11.32 12.44 9.78
N LEU A 121 -11.05 11.51 8.88
CA LEU A 121 -12.04 10.54 8.43
C LEU A 121 -12.51 9.63 9.59
N LEU A 122 -11.60 9.12 10.39
CA LEU A 122 -11.94 8.24 11.51
C LEU A 122 -12.73 8.98 12.60
N ARG A 123 -12.54 10.29 12.72
CA ARG A 123 -13.34 11.16 13.61
C ARG A 123 -14.80 11.32 13.17
N GLU A 124 -15.12 11.08 11.91
CA GLU A 124 -16.52 11.10 11.43
C GLU A 124 -17.33 9.90 12.00
N ILE A 125 -16.65 8.82 12.41
CA ILE A 125 -17.30 7.56 12.82
C ILE A 125 -16.86 7.05 14.21
N GLY A 126 -15.90 7.72 14.87
CA GLY A 126 -15.33 7.26 16.12
C GLY A 126 -14.88 8.39 17.05
N SER A 127 -14.56 8.02 18.29
CA SER A 127 -14.03 8.89 19.32
C SER A 127 -12.62 9.40 18.97
N ARG A 128 -12.19 10.45 19.68
CA ARG A 128 -10.83 10.98 19.59
C ARG A 128 -9.78 9.92 19.94
N LEU A 129 -10.07 9.12 20.97
CA LEU A 129 -9.20 8.01 21.36
C LEU A 129 -9.08 6.96 20.25
N ALA A 130 -10.19 6.48 19.70
CA ALA A 130 -10.18 5.44 18.66
C ALA A 130 -9.45 5.90 17.40
N ALA A 131 -9.67 7.15 16.95
CA ALA A 131 -8.94 7.74 15.82
C ALA A 131 -7.44 7.85 16.11
N THR A 132 -7.05 8.24 17.33
CA THR A 132 -5.64 8.34 17.74
C THR A 132 -4.97 6.97 17.78
N VAL A 133 -5.61 5.97 18.42
CA VAL A 133 -5.08 4.59 18.46
C VAL A 133 -4.95 4.01 17.03
N SER A 134 -5.92 4.25 16.17
CA SER A 134 -5.87 3.85 14.76
C SER A 134 -4.67 4.47 14.03
N CYS A 135 -4.43 5.77 14.19
CA CYS A 135 -3.28 6.43 13.58
C CYS A 135 -1.94 5.93 14.17
N LEU A 136 -1.88 5.64 15.47
CA LEU A 136 -0.69 5.04 16.09
C LEU A 136 -0.41 3.64 15.52
N VAL A 137 -1.43 2.78 15.41
CA VAL A 137 -1.31 1.45 14.78
C VAL A 137 -0.86 1.61 13.32
N PHE A 138 -1.41 2.57 12.58
CA PHE A 138 -1.01 2.82 11.20
C PHE A 138 0.48 3.19 11.09
N VAL A 139 0.96 4.14 11.89
CA VAL A 139 2.36 4.59 11.85
C VAL A 139 3.32 3.46 12.22
N THR A 140 2.99 2.70 13.27
CA THR A 140 3.89 1.70 13.86
C THR A 140 3.87 0.33 13.17
N THR A 141 2.83 0.03 12.38
CA THR A 141 2.66 -1.29 11.74
C THR A 141 2.72 -1.21 10.21
N PHE A 142 2.23 -0.13 9.59
CA PHE A 142 2.08 -0.04 8.13
C PHE A 142 2.98 1.01 7.49
N ALA A 143 3.03 2.23 8.06
CA ALA A 143 3.65 3.35 7.37
C ALA A 143 5.18 3.26 7.34
N LEU A 144 5.82 2.91 8.45
CA LEU A 144 7.26 2.99 8.65
C LEU A 144 7.90 1.67 9.09
N ALA A 145 7.09 0.63 9.37
CA ALA A 145 7.58 -0.65 9.86
C ALA A 145 8.24 -1.49 8.74
N HIS A 146 9.12 -2.40 9.16
CA HIS A 146 9.71 -3.43 8.31
C HIS A 146 9.30 -4.79 8.84
N LEU A 147 8.30 -5.41 8.24
CA LEU A 147 7.76 -6.70 8.70
C LEU A 147 8.34 -7.91 7.97
N VAL A 148 9.18 -7.67 6.97
CA VAL A 148 9.94 -8.68 6.21
C VAL A 148 11.35 -8.15 5.94
N PRO A 149 12.33 -9.04 5.69
CA PRO A 149 13.72 -8.62 5.43
C PRO A 149 13.87 -7.71 4.20
N MET A 150 13.06 -7.94 3.16
CA MET A 150 13.00 -7.05 1.99
C MET A 150 12.35 -5.72 2.40
N GLY A 151 12.91 -4.59 1.96
CA GLY A 151 12.31 -3.27 2.11
C GLY A 151 10.95 -3.17 1.38
N ASN A 152 10.58 -2.00 0.88
CA ASN A 152 9.49 -1.76 -0.06
C ASN A 152 8.05 -1.82 0.47
N TYR A 153 7.77 -2.42 1.62
CA TYR A 153 6.40 -2.53 2.14
C TYR A 153 6.14 -1.48 3.22
N ASN A 154 6.41 -0.24 2.86
CA ASN A 154 6.24 0.95 3.69
C ASN A 154 5.75 2.13 2.82
N PHE A 155 5.34 3.24 3.44
CA PHE A 155 4.81 4.41 2.73
C PHE A 155 5.90 5.33 2.16
N ILE A 156 7.17 5.12 2.54
CA ILE A 156 8.28 6.01 2.14
C ILE A 156 8.97 5.51 0.88
N CYS A 157 9.25 4.21 0.80
CA CYS A 157 9.81 3.56 -0.37
C CYS A 157 8.95 2.35 -0.73
N PRO A 158 7.69 2.57 -1.19
CA PRO A 158 6.77 1.48 -1.48
C PRO A 158 7.24 0.70 -2.72
N TYR A 159 6.94 -0.58 -2.78
CA TYR A 159 7.21 -1.41 -3.97
C TYR A 159 6.48 -0.90 -5.21
N SER A 160 5.42 -0.14 -5.02
CA SER A 160 4.67 0.56 -6.07
C SER A 160 4.01 1.81 -5.49
N HIS A 161 4.37 2.97 -6.00
CA HIS A 161 3.79 4.26 -5.59
C HIS A 161 2.30 4.36 -5.92
N ASP A 162 1.84 3.66 -6.97
CA ASP A 162 0.43 3.61 -7.35
C ASP A 162 -0.48 3.10 -6.25
N MET A 163 0.01 2.14 -5.45
CA MET A 163 -0.72 1.63 -4.30
C MET A 163 -0.95 2.72 -3.26
N VAL A 164 0.11 3.48 -2.92
CA VAL A 164 0.06 4.54 -1.91
C VAL A 164 -0.77 5.72 -2.41
N HIS A 165 -0.47 6.23 -3.61
CA HIS A 165 -1.17 7.39 -4.17
C HIS A 165 -2.65 7.09 -4.38
N GLY A 166 -2.98 5.93 -4.96
CA GLY A 166 -4.37 5.50 -5.16
C GLY A 166 -5.12 5.35 -3.84
N PHE A 167 -4.47 4.79 -2.82
CA PHE A 167 -5.07 4.62 -1.49
C PHE A 167 -5.33 5.97 -0.80
N VAL A 168 -4.37 6.89 -0.82
CA VAL A 168 -4.51 8.25 -0.26
C VAL A 168 -5.65 9.00 -0.95
N LEU A 169 -5.72 8.96 -2.27
CA LEU A 169 -6.80 9.57 -3.06
C LEU A 169 -8.15 8.91 -2.75
N GLY A 170 -8.20 7.58 -2.62
CA GLY A 170 -9.41 6.84 -2.27
C GLY A 170 -9.98 7.22 -0.90
N ILE A 171 -9.14 7.31 0.12
CA ILE A 171 -9.51 7.79 1.45
C ILE A 171 -9.97 9.26 1.38
N GLY A 172 -9.31 10.07 0.54
CA GLY A 172 -9.71 11.45 0.28
C GLY A 172 -11.10 11.57 -0.35
N ALA A 173 -11.41 10.70 -1.33
CA ALA A 173 -12.74 10.66 -1.96
C ALA A 173 -13.84 10.29 -0.96
N ILE A 174 -13.59 9.29 -0.10
CA ILE A 174 -14.51 8.90 0.98
C ILE A 174 -14.70 10.07 1.96
N TYR A 175 -13.62 10.75 2.36
CA TYR A 175 -13.71 11.91 3.24
C TYR A 175 -14.48 13.08 2.58
N ALA A 176 -14.26 13.34 1.31
CA ALA A 176 -14.99 14.37 0.59
C ALA A 176 -16.50 14.06 0.53
N LEU A 177 -16.88 12.81 0.28
CA LEU A 177 -18.29 12.36 0.33
C LEU A 177 -18.86 12.45 1.75
N ALA A 178 -18.10 12.09 2.78
CA ALA A 178 -18.50 12.28 4.18
C ALA A 178 -18.82 13.76 4.48
N ARG A 179 -17.93 14.67 4.08
CA ARG A 179 -18.14 16.13 4.25
C ARG A 179 -19.29 16.68 3.40
N TYR A 180 -19.57 16.03 2.24
CA TYR A 180 -20.72 16.39 1.43
C TYR A 180 -22.04 16.12 2.16
N THR A 181 -22.18 14.99 2.86
CA THR A 181 -23.42 14.66 3.62
C THR A 181 -23.76 15.69 4.68
N GLU A 182 -22.76 16.32 5.29
CA GLU A 182 -22.98 17.34 6.31
C GLU A 182 -23.32 18.72 5.73
N SER A 183 -22.58 19.14 4.71
CA SER A 183 -22.61 20.52 4.21
C SER A 183 -23.38 20.72 2.92
N LEU A 184 -23.68 19.64 2.19
CA LEU A 184 -24.19 19.62 0.80
C LEU A 184 -23.33 20.49 -0.14
N SER A 185 -22.06 20.66 0.20
CA SER A 185 -21.13 21.53 -0.53
C SER A 185 -20.80 20.99 -1.90
N THR A 186 -21.09 21.76 -2.92
CA THR A 186 -20.74 21.41 -4.31
C THR A 186 -19.23 21.18 -4.50
N ARG A 187 -18.38 21.89 -3.75
CA ARG A 187 -16.92 21.72 -3.78
C ARG A 187 -16.51 20.31 -3.33
N MET A 188 -17.19 19.76 -2.32
CA MET A 188 -16.91 18.41 -1.83
C MET A 188 -17.32 17.34 -2.84
N ALA A 189 -18.44 17.52 -3.54
CA ALA A 189 -18.85 16.61 -4.62
C ALA A 189 -17.84 16.61 -5.78
N TRP A 190 -17.39 17.78 -6.23
CA TRP A 190 -16.33 17.91 -7.25
C TRP A 190 -15.01 17.29 -6.77
N ALA A 191 -14.61 17.56 -5.53
CA ALA A 191 -13.39 17.00 -4.96
C ALA A 191 -13.42 15.46 -4.92
N ALA A 192 -14.57 14.87 -4.56
CA ALA A 192 -14.73 13.42 -4.63
C ALA A 192 -14.60 12.90 -6.07
N GLY A 193 -15.29 13.52 -7.03
CA GLY A 193 -15.22 13.11 -8.44
C GLY A 193 -13.82 13.25 -9.04
N ILE A 194 -13.10 14.34 -8.75
CA ILE A 194 -11.70 14.52 -9.19
C ILE A 194 -10.81 13.42 -8.63
N GLN A 195 -10.91 13.14 -7.32
CA GLN A 195 -10.10 12.09 -6.69
C GLN A 195 -10.43 10.70 -7.27
N LEU A 196 -11.70 10.41 -7.55
CA LEU A 196 -12.11 9.18 -8.22
C LEU A 196 -11.56 9.06 -9.65
N GLY A 197 -11.47 10.16 -10.38
CA GLY A 197 -10.83 10.19 -11.70
C GLY A 197 -9.32 9.92 -11.61
N LEU A 198 -8.65 10.55 -10.64
CA LEU A 198 -7.23 10.36 -10.42
C LEU A 198 -6.89 8.93 -9.92
N VAL A 199 -7.72 8.35 -9.06
CA VAL A 199 -7.53 6.96 -8.58
C VAL A 199 -7.50 5.98 -9.75
N GLN A 200 -8.33 6.17 -10.78
CA GLN A 200 -8.37 5.29 -11.97
C GLN A 200 -7.06 5.32 -12.77
N LEU A 201 -6.28 6.38 -12.64
CA LEU A 201 -4.96 6.52 -13.24
C LEU A 201 -3.82 5.94 -12.38
N THR A 202 -4.15 5.17 -11.36
CA THR A 202 -3.20 4.43 -10.54
C THR A 202 -3.31 2.93 -10.83
N ARG A 203 -3.68 2.13 -9.86
CA ARG A 203 -3.76 0.68 -9.95
C ARG A 203 -5.19 0.19 -9.83
N ALA A 204 -5.62 -0.68 -10.73
CA ALA A 204 -6.99 -1.23 -10.73
C ALA A 204 -7.35 -1.92 -9.41
N GLU A 205 -6.38 -2.58 -8.78
CA GLU A 205 -6.50 -3.24 -7.47
C GLU A 205 -6.89 -2.30 -6.33
N ILE A 206 -6.60 -1.00 -6.46
CA ILE A 206 -7.04 0.04 -5.51
C ILE A 206 -8.26 0.77 -6.06
N SER A 207 -8.27 1.07 -7.36
CA SER A 207 -9.32 1.85 -8.00
C SER A 207 -10.68 1.18 -7.90
N LEU A 208 -10.77 -0.13 -8.20
CA LEU A 208 -12.03 -0.87 -8.15
C LEU A 208 -12.65 -0.89 -6.75
N PRO A 209 -11.92 -1.25 -5.66
CA PRO A 209 -12.41 -1.12 -4.30
C PRO A 209 -12.88 0.28 -3.91
N VAL A 210 -12.15 1.32 -4.33
CA VAL A 210 -12.53 2.72 -4.03
C VAL A 210 -13.80 3.11 -4.75
N LEU A 211 -13.92 2.77 -6.04
CA LEU A 211 -15.13 3.02 -6.84
C LEU A 211 -16.34 2.30 -6.24
N LEU A 212 -16.20 1.03 -5.86
CA LEU A 212 -17.28 0.26 -5.22
C LEU A 212 -17.69 0.88 -3.88
N ALA A 213 -16.73 1.25 -3.03
CA ALA A 213 -17.01 1.87 -1.75
C ALA A 213 -17.77 3.21 -1.91
N CYS A 214 -17.29 4.07 -2.81
CA CYS A 214 -17.93 5.36 -3.07
C CYS A 214 -19.31 5.19 -3.74
N ALA A 215 -19.47 4.24 -4.66
CA ALA A 215 -20.77 3.93 -5.25
C ALA A 215 -21.79 3.45 -4.19
N CYS A 216 -21.41 2.52 -3.32
CA CYS A 216 -22.24 2.09 -2.20
C CYS A 216 -22.61 3.25 -1.27
N GLY A 217 -21.64 4.14 -0.98
CA GLY A 217 -21.89 5.35 -0.20
C GLY A 217 -22.90 6.29 -0.86
N LEU A 218 -22.71 6.58 -2.15
CA LEU A 218 -23.63 7.42 -2.94
C LEU A 218 -25.04 6.85 -2.96
N VAL A 219 -25.17 5.56 -3.20
CA VAL A 219 -26.48 4.87 -3.15
C VAL A 219 -27.12 5.01 -1.77
N ALA A 220 -26.36 4.74 -0.70
CA ALA A 220 -26.86 4.89 0.67
C ALA A 220 -27.32 6.32 0.98
N MET A 221 -26.53 7.33 0.57
CA MET A 221 -26.90 8.76 0.69
C MET A 221 -28.21 9.08 -0.04
N ILE A 222 -28.32 8.70 -1.31
CA ILE A 222 -29.51 8.98 -2.12
C ILE A 222 -30.76 8.28 -1.56
N LEU A 223 -30.61 7.06 -1.06
CA LEU A 223 -31.75 6.31 -0.54
C LEU A 223 -32.19 6.77 0.85
N ARG A 224 -31.25 7.23 1.70
CA ARG A 224 -31.50 7.46 3.13
C ARG A 224 -31.53 8.94 3.55
N ASP A 225 -31.01 9.87 2.75
CA ASP A 225 -31.06 11.31 3.01
C ASP A 225 -31.96 12.04 2.00
N PRO A 226 -33.14 12.51 2.41
CA PRO A 226 -34.06 13.23 1.50
C PRO A 226 -33.43 14.50 0.88
N ARG A 227 -32.49 15.15 1.59
CA ARG A 227 -31.78 16.34 1.07
C ARG A 227 -30.88 15.96 -0.10
N VAL A 228 -30.14 14.86 0.03
CA VAL A 228 -29.28 14.32 -1.03
C VAL A 228 -30.11 13.77 -2.19
N ARG A 229 -31.23 13.12 -1.90
CA ARG A 229 -32.17 12.58 -2.91
C ARG A 229 -32.68 13.70 -3.83
N SER A 230 -33.00 14.86 -3.29
CA SER A 230 -33.46 16.01 -4.11
C SER A 230 -32.36 16.57 -5.02
N LEU A 231 -31.09 16.36 -4.69
CA LEU A 231 -29.91 16.81 -5.42
C LEU A 231 -29.21 15.70 -6.23
N ARG A 232 -29.82 14.52 -6.34
CA ARG A 232 -29.17 13.29 -6.88
C ARG A 232 -28.56 13.47 -8.26
N SER A 233 -29.26 14.10 -9.22
CA SER A 233 -28.75 14.31 -10.56
C SER A 233 -27.55 15.26 -10.58
N SER A 234 -27.61 16.32 -9.79
CA SER A 234 -26.53 17.29 -9.61
C SER A 234 -25.32 16.68 -8.90
N LEU A 235 -25.54 15.84 -7.87
CA LEU A 235 -24.47 15.09 -7.19
C LEU A 235 -23.83 14.08 -8.14
N ALA A 236 -24.65 13.27 -8.83
CA ALA A 236 -24.15 12.29 -9.80
C ALA A 236 -23.30 12.97 -10.88
N LEU A 237 -23.77 14.08 -11.47
CA LEU A 237 -22.99 14.82 -12.45
C LEU A 237 -21.65 15.28 -11.90
N ARG A 238 -21.61 15.88 -10.70
CA ARG A 238 -20.38 16.42 -10.09
C ARG A 238 -19.39 15.34 -9.67
N VAL A 239 -19.84 14.15 -9.40
CA VAL A 239 -18.97 13.02 -9.05
C VAL A 239 -18.57 12.24 -10.30
N VAL A 240 -19.53 11.87 -11.16
CA VAL A 240 -19.28 10.99 -12.31
C VAL A 240 -18.56 11.72 -13.45
N ALA A 241 -18.91 12.98 -13.72
CA ALA A 241 -18.30 13.71 -14.84
C ALA A 241 -16.78 13.84 -14.69
N PRO A 242 -16.21 14.35 -13.57
CA PRO A 242 -14.76 14.41 -13.43
C PRO A 242 -14.13 13.01 -13.29
N ALA A 243 -14.83 12.04 -12.69
CA ALA A 243 -14.35 10.66 -12.60
C ALA A 243 -14.17 10.00 -13.98
N ALA A 244 -14.99 10.34 -14.96
CA ALA A 244 -14.87 9.89 -16.34
C ALA A 244 -13.96 10.80 -17.19
N ALA A 245 -14.05 12.11 -16.99
CA ALA A 245 -13.32 13.08 -17.82
C ALA A 245 -11.81 13.02 -17.60
N ILE A 246 -11.34 12.80 -16.38
CA ILE A 246 -9.91 12.82 -16.07
C ILE A 246 -9.16 11.69 -16.78
N PRO A 247 -9.57 10.40 -16.71
CA PRO A 247 -8.92 9.34 -17.48
C PRO A 247 -8.98 9.59 -18.99
N LEU A 248 -10.11 10.12 -19.51
CA LEU A 248 -10.25 10.47 -20.92
C LEU A 248 -9.28 11.57 -21.33
N LEU A 249 -9.16 12.64 -20.54
CA LEU A 249 -8.23 13.73 -20.82
C LEU A 249 -6.78 13.25 -20.83
N VAL A 250 -6.41 12.40 -19.87
CA VAL A 250 -5.05 11.82 -19.81
C VAL A 250 -4.81 10.89 -21.01
N PHE A 251 -5.81 10.09 -21.41
CA PHE A 251 -5.72 9.30 -22.63
C PHE A 251 -5.48 10.18 -23.88
N LEU A 252 -6.28 11.23 -24.07
CA LEU A 252 -6.11 12.15 -25.19
C LEU A 252 -4.74 12.83 -25.18
N LEU A 253 -4.26 13.24 -24.00
CA LEU A 253 -2.93 13.81 -23.85
C LEU A 253 -1.84 12.80 -24.25
N MET A 254 -1.91 11.55 -23.78
CA MET A 254 -0.96 10.51 -24.14
C MET A 254 -0.99 10.19 -25.65
N ALA A 255 -2.17 10.19 -26.25
CA ALA A 255 -2.35 9.95 -27.70
C ALA A 255 -1.70 11.03 -28.59
N CYS A 256 -1.35 12.21 -28.03
CA CYS A 256 -0.53 13.20 -28.75
C CYS A 256 0.94 12.80 -28.89
N PHE A 257 1.44 11.86 -28.07
CA PHE A 257 2.87 11.49 -28.01
C PHE A 257 3.14 10.06 -28.49
N MET A 258 2.11 9.25 -28.70
CA MET A 258 2.23 7.85 -29.09
C MET A 258 0.99 7.36 -29.84
N PRO A 259 1.04 6.18 -30.51
CA PRO A 259 -0.14 5.58 -31.12
C PRO A 259 -1.28 5.43 -30.13
N TRP A 260 -2.50 5.74 -30.57
CA TRP A 260 -3.69 5.76 -29.70
C TRP A 260 -3.95 4.41 -28.99
N ALA A 261 -3.64 3.27 -29.65
CA ALA A 261 -3.76 1.95 -29.04
C ALA A 261 -2.78 1.76 -27.87
N THR A 262 -1.54 2.28 -27.98
CA THR A 262 -0.55 2.28 -26.89
C THR A 262 -1.00 3.19 -25.76
N ALA A 263 -1.48 4.41 -26.08
CA ALA A 263 -2.01 5.34 -25.09
C ALA A 263 -3.21 4.75 -24.33
N PHE A 264 -4.12 4.10 -25.04
CA PHE A 264 -5.29 3.47 -24.44
C PHE A 264 -4.92 2.33 -23.48
N ARG A 265 -4.05 1.40 -23.95
CA ARG A 265 -3.55 0.31 -23.10
C ARG A 265 -2.78 0.84 -21.89
N GLY A 266 -1.98 1.88 -22.06
CA GLY A 266 -1.22 2.50 -20.98
C GLY A 266 -2.11 3.16 -19.91
N VAL A 267 -3.11 3.93 -20.32
CA VAL A 267 -4.04 4.60 -19.38
C VAL A 267 -4.95 3.60 -18.69
N LEU A 268 -5.43 2.56 -19.39
CA LEU A 268 -6.12 1.43 -18.75
C LEU A 268 -5.19 0.69 -17.80
N GLY A 269 -3.88 0.62 -18.12
CA GLY A 269 -2.86 0.05 -17.26
C GLY A 269 -3.26 -1.31 -16.72
N SER A 270 -3.24 -1.44 -15.40
CA SER A 270 -3.55 -2.69 -14.71
C SER A 270 -5.01 -3.16 -14.81
N TRP A 271 -5.96 -2.35 -15.34
CA TRP A 271 -7.34 -2.81 -15.57
C TRP A 271 -7.42 -3.97 -16.57
N VAL A 272 -6.52 -3.98 -17.57
CA VAL A 272 -6.41 -5.08 -18.54
C VAL A 272 -6.04 -6.38 -17.84
N TRP A 273 -5.15 -6.30 -16.85
CA TRP A 273 -4.58 -7.46 -16.17
C TRP A 273 -5.50 -8.05 -15.09
N VAL A 274 -6.39 -7.27 -14.50
CA VAL A 274 -7.37 -7.78 -13.52
C VAL A 274 -8.25 -8.86 -14.13
N PHE A 275 -8.51 -8.77 -15.42
CA PHE A 275 -9.38 -9.70 -16.15
C PHE A 275 -8.59 -10.69 -17.02
N ASP A 276 -7.24 -10.65 -17.01
CA ASP A 276 -6.41 -11.58 -17.76
C ASP A 276 -6.30 -12.93 -17.03
N PRO A 277 -6.80 -14.03 -17.64
CA PRO A 277 -6.76 -15.34 -17.00
C PRO A 277 -5.32 -15.85 -16.80
N VAL A 278 -4.36 -15.48 -17.64
CA VAL A 278 -2.96 -15.90 -17.51
C VAL A 278 -2.35 -15.37 -16.23
N VAL A 279 -2.54 -14.06 -15.94
CA VAL A 279 -2.05 -13.45 -14.71
C VAL A 279 -2.72 -14.07 -13.48
N GLY A 280 -4.01 -14.32 -13.53
CA GLY A 280 -4.77 -14.93 -12.42
C GLY A 280 -4.36 -16.36 -12.07
N THR A 281 -3.77 -17.10 -13.00
CA THR A 281 -3.33 -18.50 -12.79
C THR A 281 -1.91 -18.63 -12.29
N MET A 282 -1.10 -17.55 -12.28
CA MET A 282 0.27 -17.60 -11.79
C MET A 282 0.33 -18.02 -10.32
N ALA A 283 1.28 -18.92 -9.99
CA ALA A 283 1.44 -19.47 -8.64
C ALA A 283 1.59 -18.40 -7.57
N ILE A 284 2.32 -17.32 -7.85
CA ILE A 284 2.54 -16.19 -6.94
C ILE A 284 1.22 -15.49 -6.55
N TYR A 285 0.28 -15.33 -7.48
CA TYR A 285 -1.01 -14.70 -7.18
C TYR A 285 -1.95 -15.67 -6.47
N ARG A 286 -1.97 -16.96 -6.86
CA ARG A 286 -2.74 -18.01 -6.17
C ARG A 286 -2.31 -18.14 -4.70
N GLU A 287 -1.01 -18.17 -4.43
CA GLU A 287 -0.43 -18.16 -3.07
C GLU A 287 -0.81 -16.88 -2.31
N SER A 288 -0.75 -15.72 -2.98
CA SER A 288 -1.12 -14.45 -2.37
C SER A 288 -2.59 -14.40 -1.97
N MET A 289 -3.48 -14.97 -2.76
CA MET A 289 -4.92 -15.10 -2.47
C MET A 289 -5.22 -16.19 -1.45
N GLY A 290 -4.31 -17.14 -1.23
CA GLY A 290 -4.50 -18.32 -0.41
C GLY A 290 -5.26 -19.45 -1.09
N LEU A 291 -5.23 -19.49 -2.43
CA LEU A 291 -5.87 -20.51 -3.26
C LEU A 291 -4.95 -21.71 -3.57
N ASP A 292 -3.71 -21.65 -3.13
CA ASP A 292 -2.71 -22.71 -3.22
C ASP A 292 -2.98 -23.85 -2.23
N ASP A 293 -3.50 -23.52 -1.02
CA ASP A 293 -3.86 -24.45 0.05
C ASP A 293 -5.16 -23.99 0.72
N LEU A 294 -6.30 -24.26 0.08
CA LEU A 294 -7.62 -23.76 0.53
C LEU A 294 -7.96 -24.27 1.93
N SER A 295 -7.78 -25.56 2.19
CA SER A 295 -8.13 -26.18 3.47
C SER A 295 -7.25 -25.69 4.61
N GLY A 296 -5.92 -25.63 4.38
CA GLY A 296 -4.97 -25.12 5.36
C GLY A 296 -5.19 -23.64 5.66
N ASN A 297 -5.48 -22.82 4.65
CA ASN A 297 -5.74 -21.40 4.84
C ASN A 297 -7.06 -21.15 5.61
N LEU A 298 -8.14 -21.89 5.30
CA LEU A 298 -9.38 -21.85 6.08
C LEU A 298 -9.16 -22.30 7.53
N GLY A 299 -8.41 -23.39 7.74
CA GLY A 299 -8.03 -23.86 9.07
C GLY A 299 -7.28 -22.79 9.88
N ARG A 300 -6.32 -22.09 9.27
CA ARG A 300 -5.60 -20.97 9.91
C ARG A 300 -6.52 -19.80 10.25
N ILE A 301 -7.45 -19.43 9.36
CA ILE A 301 -8.45 -18.39 9.63
C ILE A 301 -9.29 -18.75 10.85
N LEU A 302 -9.83 -19.98 10.89
CA LEU A 302 -10.64 -20.46 12.02
C LEU A 302 -9.85 -20.51 13.32
N ALA A 303 -8.60 -20.99 13.28
CA ALA A 303 -7.71 -21.02 14.43
C ALA A 303 -7.48 -19.61 14.99
N TRP A 304 -7.15 -18.64 14.14
CA TRP A 304 -6.94 -17.26 14.58
C TRP A 304 -8.23 -16.57 15.03
N ALA A 305 -9.38 -16.87 14.41
CA ALA A 305 -10.66 -16.39 14.89
C ALA A 305 -10.98 -16.96 16.29
N ALA A 306 -10.66 -18.22 16.55
CA ALA A 306 -10.82 -18.84 17.87
C ALA A 306 -9.86 -18.21 18.91
N ILE A 307 -8.59 -17.96 18.54
CA ILE A 307 -7.61 -17.28 19.42
C ILE A 307 -8.12 -15.88 19.78
N TYR A 308 -8.53 -15.06 18.81
CA TYR A 308 -9.07 -13.73 19.11
C TYR A 308 -10.34 -13.78 19.93
N THR A 309 -11.21 -14.75 19.69
CA THR A 309 -12.40 -14.98 20.52
C THR A 309 -11.99 -15.33 21.95
N GLY A 310 -11.04 -16.24 22.13
CA GLY A 310 -10.50 -16.62 23.44
C GLY A 310 -9.90 -15.43 24.21
N VAL A 311 -9.21 -14.53 23.51
CA VAL A 311 -8.61 -13.33 24.12
C VAL A 311 -9.65 -12.23 24.43
N LEU A 312 -10.66 -12.04 23.58
CA LEU A 312 -11.60 -10.92 23.69
C LEU A 312 -12.90 -11.28 24.43
N LEU A 313 -13.34 -12.53 24.38
CA LEU A 313 -14.59 -12.95 25.04
C LEU A 313 -14.54 -12.85 26.56
N PRO A 314 -13.50 -13.28 27.28
CA PRO A 314 -13.42 -13.14 28.72
C PRO A 314 -13.55 -11.67 29.18
N PRO A 315 -12.77 -10.70 28.65
CA PRO A 315 -12.93 -9.29 29.02
C PRO A 315 -14.30 -8.72 28.63
N LEU A 316 -14.91 -9.18 27.53
CA LEU A 316 -16.25 -8.77 27.14
C LEU A 316 -17.29 -9.25 28.16
N VAL A 317 -17.28 -10.51 28.53
CA VAL A 317 -18.19 -11.10 29.53
C VAL A 317 -18.02 -10.42 30.89
N PHE A 318 -16.76 -10.22 31.30
CA PHE A 318 -16.45 -9.51 32.54
C PHE A 318 -17.00 -8.07 32.54
N ALA A 319 -16.79 -7.33 31.45
CA ALA A 319 -17.27 -5.95 31.33
C ALA A 319 -18.80 -5.87 31.32
N LEU A 320 -19.49 -6.84 30.74
CA LEU A 320 -20.95 -6.91 30.75
C LEU A 320 -21.51 -7.21 32.16
N ARG A 321 -20.81 -8.05 32.96
CA ARG A 321 -21.21 -8.40 34.33
C ARG A 321 -20.82 -7.35 35.36
N THR A 322 -19.86 -6.47 35.05
CA THR A 322 -19.37 -5.42 35.94
C THR A 322 -20.12 -4.13 35.67
N ARG A 323 -20.83 -3.57 36.67
CA ARG A 323 -21.51 -2.28 36.54
C ARG A 323 -20.51 -1.14 36.37
N SER A 324 -20.89 -0.08 35.67
CA SER A 324 -20.03 1.06 35.36
C SER A 324 -19.48 1.82 36.60
N ASN A 325 -20.16 1.73 37.76
CA ASN A 325 -19.72 2.33 39.00
C ASN A 325 -18.67 1.50 39.79
N GLN A 326 -18.38 0.28 39.39
CA GLN A 326 -17.41 -0.60 40.05
C GLN A 326 -15.99 -0.40 39.52
N ARG A 327 -15.41 0.79 39.76
CA ARG A 327 -14.09 1.19 39.21
C ARG A 327 -12.96 0.21 39.56
N GLY A 328 -12.91 -0.35 40.77
CA GLY A 328 -11.87 -1.29 41.19
C GLY A 328 -11.86 -2.57 40.36
N ARG A 329 -13.03 -3.16 40.08
CA ARG A 329 -13.13 -4.36 39.21
C ARG A 329 -12.71 -4.03 37.77
N GLY A 330 -13.09 -2.85 37.25
CA GLY A 330 -12.66 -2.39 35.94
C GLY A 330 -11.12 -2.28 35.84
N ALA A 331 -10.45 -1.77 36.88
CA ALA A 331 -9.00 -1.67 36.94
C ALA A 331 -8.32 -3.07 36.89
N VAL A 332 -8.86 -4.07 37.58
CA VAL A 332 -8.36 -5.45 37.52
C VAL A 332 -8.43 -5.99 36.08
N LEU A 333 -9.51 -5.77 35.34
CA LEU A 333 -9.60 -6.19 33.94
C LEU A 333 -8.49 -5.56 33.09
N VAL A 334 -8.26 -4.26 33.23
CA VAL A 334 -7.21 -3.55 32.48
C VAL A 334 -5.82 -4.08 32.83
N LEU A 335 -5.55 -4.36 34.11
CA LEU A 335 -4.29 -4.93 34.55
C LEU A 335 -4.05 -6.34 33.97
N LEU A 336 -5.09 -7.20 33.99
CA LEU A 336 -5.00 -8.55 33.41
C LEU A 336 -4.79 -8.48 31.88
N ALA A 337 -5.46 -7.57 31.18
CA ALA A 337 -5.26 -7.35 29.77
C ALA A 337 -3.85 -6.81 29.47
N GLY A 338 -3.34 -5.91 30.31
CA GLY A 338 -1.96 -5.42 30.23
C GLY A 338 -0.93 -6.54 30.43
N LEU A 339 -1.14 -7.40 31.43
CA LEU A 339 -0.29 -8.55 31.64
C LEU A 339 -0.31 -9.52 30.44
N ALA A 340 -1.50 -9.81 29.91
CA ALA A 340 -1.62 -10.62 28.69
C ALA A 340 -0.89 -10.00 27.50
N ALA A 341 -0.97 -8.69 27.32
CA ALA A 341 -0.25 -7.96 26.29
C ALA A 341 1.27 -8.06 26.44
N VAL A 342 1.78 -7.97 27.68
CA VAL A 342 3.21 -8.16 27.98
C VAL A 342 3.64 -9.59 27.68
N ILE A 343 2.86 -10.60 28.09
CA ILE A 343 3.15 -12.02 27.80
C ILE A 343 3.21 -12.26 26.30
N MET A 344 2.25 -11.72 25.54
CA MET A 344 2.24 -11.79 24.08
C MET A 344 3.47 -11.10 23.47
N ALA A 345 3.82 -9.92 23.95
CA ALA A 345 4.98 -9.18 23.46
C ALA A 345 6.30 -9.90 23.75
N VAL A 346 6.45 -10.51 24.93
CA VAL A 346 7.65 -11.31 25.29
C VAL A 346 7.70 -12.61 24.49
N GLY A 347 6.57 -13.27 24.32
CA GLY A 347 6.44 -14.52 23.55
C GLY A 347 6.28 -14.33 22.05
N TRP A 348 6.60 -13.16 21.48
CA TRP A 348 6.28 -12.79 20.10
C TRP A 348 6.76 -13.78 19.04
N ARG A 349 7.91 -14.46 19.28
CA ARG A 349 8.47 -15.45 18.35
C ARG A 349 7.57 -16.68 18.16
N HIS A 350 6.68 -16.94 19.12
CA HIS A 350 5.73 -18.05 19.09
C HIS A 350 4.34 -17.63 18.58
N THR A 351 4.13 -16.33 18.26
CA THR A 351 2.81 -15.80 17.88
C THR A 351 2.49 -15.88 16.39
N ALA A 352 3.36 -16.45 15.55
CA ALA A 352 3.21 -16.47 14.09
C ALA A 352 2.69 -15.12 13.53
N PRO A 353 3.49 -14.03 13.61
CA PRO A 353 3.02 -12.67 13.28
C PRO A 353 2.47 -12.52 11.86
N ALA A 354 2.88 -13.40 10.95
CA ALA A 354 2.39 -13.44 9.58
C ALA A 354 0.88 -13.71 9.47
N ASP A 355 0.31 -14.46 10.42
CA ASP A 355 -1.09 -14.91 10.38
C ASP A 355 -2.06 -14.05 11.20
N LEU A 356 -1.57 -13.07 11.96
CA LEU A 356 -2.38 -12.19 12.82
C LEU A 356 -3.50 -11.44 12.05
N ALA A 357 -3.33 -11.20 10.77
CA ALA A 357 -4.33 -10.51 9.94
C ALA A 357 -5.41 -11.44 9.36
N ARG A 358 -5.28 -12.75 9.49
CA ARG A 358 -6.16 -13.75 8.87
C ARG A 358 -7.67 -13.48 9.06
N PRO A 359 -8.17 -13.09 10.25
CA PRO A 359 -9.60 -12.84 10.45
C PRO A 359 -10.10 -11.49 9.93
N LEU A 360 -9.24 -10.57 9.46
CA LEU A 360 -9.65 -9.23 9.05
C LEU A 360 -10.76 -9.18 7.98
N PRO A 361 -10.80 -10.07 6.96
CA PRO A 361 -11.90 -10.08 5.99
C PRO A 361 -13.26 -10.32 6.66
N PHE A 362 -13.33 -11.21 7.65
CA PHE A 362 -14.56 -11.46 8.41
C PHE A 362 -14.96 -10.26 9.26
N VAL A 363 -13.99 -9.60 9.92
CA VAL A 363 -14.24 -8.39 10.71
C VAL A 363 -14.83 -7.30 9.82
N ALA A 364 -14.28 -7.07 8.64
CA ALA A 364 -14.79 -6.09 7.68
C ALA A 364 -16.20 -6.45 7.21
N ALA A 365 -16.45 -7.72 6.88
CA ALA A 365 -17.76 -8.22 6.45
C ALA A 365 -18.81 -8.09 7.55
N VAL A 366 -18.50 -8.47 8.79
CA VAL A 366 -19.42 -8.37 9.94
C VAL A 366 -19.77 -6.92 10.24
N ILE A 367 -18.77 -6.02 10.29
CA ILE A 367 -19.02 -4.58 10.52
C ILE A 367 -19.86 -4.00 9.38
N GLY A 368 -19.58 -4.40 8.14
CA GLY A 368 -20.35 -4.02 6.96
C GLY A 368 -21.83 -4.48 7.06
N ALA A 369 -22.06 -5.74 7.34
CA ALA A 369 -23.39 -6.31 7.50
C ALA A 369 -24.18 -5.63 8.63
N MET A 370 -23.54 -5.42 9.79
CA MET A 370 -24.15 -4.67 10.91
C MET A 370 -24.50 -3.23 10.51
N THR A 371 -23.66 -2.61 9.68
CA THR A 371 -23.88 -1.23 9.20
C THR A 371 -25.06 -1.18 8.22
N ILE A 372 -25.14 -2.12 7.28
CA ILE A 372 -26.29 -2.24 6.36
C ILE A 372 -27.57 -2.45 7.14
N PHE A 373 -27.57 -3.37 8.11
CA PHE A 373 -28.73 -3.60 8.96
C PHE A 373 -29.15 -2.36 9.77
N ALA A 374 -28.18 -1.61 10.32
CA ALA A 374 -28.46 -0.36 11.02
C ALA A 374 -29.05 0.71 10.08
N LEU A 375 -28.52 0.85 8.88
CA LEU A 375 -29.07 1.74 7.84
C LEU A 375 -30.47 1.30 7.38
N ALA A 376 -30.75 0.00 7.30
CA ALA A 376 -32.05 -0.53 6.91
C ALA A 376 -33.15 -0.23 7.95
N LYS A 377 -32.80 -0.23 9.24
CA LYS A 377 -33.73 0.00 10.36
C LYS A 377 -34.05 1.48 10.63
N ASP A 378 -33.67 2.39 9.74
CA ASP A 378 -33.88 3.83 9.90
C ASP A 378 -33.27 4.41 11.21
N GLY A 379 -32.11 3.88 11.60
CA GLY A 379 -31.46 4.06 12.89
C GLY A 379 -30.89 5.43 13.14
N GLY A 380 -31.74 6.43 13.46
CA GLY A 380 -31.27 7.69 14.03
C GLY A 380 -31.38 8.91 13.10
N GLY A 381 -31.07 10.09 13.67
CA GLY A 381 -31.07 11.37 12.96
C GLY A 381 -29.99 11.48 11.87
N GLU A 382 -29.97 12.60 11.15
CA GLU A 382 -29.02 12.88 10.05
C GLU A 382 -27.56 12.60 10.41
N PRO A 383 -27.05 12.98 11.59
CA PRO A 383 -25.65 12.70 11.94
C PRO A 383 -25.31 11.21 12.04
N ALA A 384 -26.24 10.43 12.59
CA ALA A 384 -26.04 8.98 12.73
C ALA A 384 -26.04 8.29 11.36
N ARG A 385 -26.90 8.71 10.45
CA ARG A 385 -26.94 8.19 9.06
C ARG A 385 -25.69 8.53 8.28
N ALA A 386 -25.14 9.76 8.43
CA ALA A 386 -23.89 10.17 7.83
C ALA A 386 -22.72 9.27 8.31
N ALA A 387 -22.59 9.08 9.62
CA ALA A 387 -21.57 8.21 10.19
C ALA A 387 -21.71 6.74 9.75
N LEU A 388 -22.95 6.21 9.67
CA LEU A 388 -23.20 4.86 9.15
C LEU A 388 -22.82 4.74 7.68
N THR A 389 -23.05 5.77 6.87
CA THR A 389 -22.67 5.79 5.45
C THR A 389 -21.14 5.76 5.28
N VAL A 390 -20.41 6.54 6.07
CA VAL A 390 -18.93 6.49 6.08
C VAL A 390 -18.43 5.12 6.51
N ARG A 391 -19.03 4.54 7.55
CA ARG A 391 -18.68 3.20 8.02
C ARG A 391 -18.97 2.13 6.95
N LEU A 392 -20.06 2.27 6.19
CA LEU A 392 -20.35 1.39 5.05
C LEU A 392 -19.27 1.51 3.98
N MET A 393 -18.92 2.74 3.55
CA MET A 393 -17.86 2.96 2.56
C MET A 393 -16.54 2.34 3.00
N LEU A 394 -16.12 2.54 4.24
CA LEU A 394 -14.90 1.95 4.78
C LEU A 394 -14.97 0.42 4.88
N SER A 395 -16.13 -0.16 5.20
CA SER A 395 -16.31 -1.62 5.26
C SER A 395 -16.23 -2.24 3.87
N VAL A 396 -16.86 -1.61 2.86
CA VAL A 396 -16.78 -2.06 1.47
C VAL A 396 -15.36 -1.93 0.96
N LEU A 397 -14.70 -0.80 1.21
CA LEU A 397 -13.29 -0.61 0.84
C LEU A 397 -12.40 -1.69 1.48
N ALA A 398 -12.54 -1.93 2.79
CA ALA A 398 -11.76 -2.90 3.53
C ALA A 398 -11.93 -4.33 3.00
N PHE A 399 -13.17 -4.76 2.79
CA PHE A 399 -13.46 -6.10 2.28
C PHE A 399 -12.96 -6.27 0.84
N SER A 400 -13.21 -5.29 -0.03
CA SER A 400 -12.82 -5.35 -1.44
C SER A 400 -11.30 -5.32 -1.63
N LEU A 401 -10.55 -4.50 -0.85
CA LEU A 401 -9.10 -4.49 -0.87
C LEU A 401 -8.51 -5.83 -0.41
N LEU A 402 -9.10 -6.44 0.61
CA LEU A 402 -8.68 -7.76 1.09
C LEU A 402 -9.00 -8.88 0.10
N GLY A 403 -9.82 -8.65 -0.93
CA GLY A 403 -10.15 -9.63 -1.97
C GLY A 403 -8.91 -10.24 -2.62
N LYS A 404 -7.83 -9.46 -2.84
CA LYS A 404 -6.55 -9.95 -3.38
C LYS A 404 -5.81 -10.92 -2.45
N MET A 405 -6.14 -10.96 -1.17
CA MET A 405 -5.53 -11.85 -0.18
C MET A 405 -6.57 -12.41 0.81
N LEU A 406 -7.76 -12.71 0.30
CA LEU A 406 -8.96 -13.03 1.10
C LEU A 406 -8.72 -14.17 2.10
N LEU A 407 -8.06 -15.24 1.63
CA LEU A 407 -7.77 -16.43 2.46
C LEU A 407 -6.35 -16.40 3.05
N ASN A 408 -5.53 -15.42 2.66
CA ASN A 408 -4.17 -15.25 3.13
C ASN A 408 -3.91 -13.79 3.57
N ALA A 409 -4.86 -13.19 4.29
CA ALA A 409 -4.72 -11.84 4.79
C ALA A 409 -3.51 -11.72 5.74
N ARG A 410 -2.69 -10.69 5.51
CA ARG A 410 -1.44 -10.45 6.23
C ARG A 410 -1.13 -8.95 6.31
N PHE A 411 -0.28 -8.53 7.24
CA PHE A 411 0.13 -7.12 7.38
C PHE A 411 1.34 -6.76 6.51
N HIS A 412 2.22 -7.73 6.23
CA HIS A 412 3.37 -7.56 5.35
C HIS A 412 2.99 -7.73 3.87
N HIS A 413 3.96 -7.51 2.97
CA HIS A 413 3.76 -7.57 1.53
C HIS A 413 2.61 -6.65 1.10
N TYR A 414 1.66 -7.08 0.28
CA TYR A 414 0.51 -6.25 -0.13
C TYR A 414 -0.32 -5.70 1.05
N GLY A 415 -0.27 -6.37 2.20
CA GLY A 415 -1.04 -5.99 3.39
C GLY A 415 -0.68 -4.63 3.97
N PHE A 416 0.51 -4.07 3.67
CA PHE A 416 0.90 -2.74 4.14
C PHE A 416 -0.08 -1.63 3.69
N ILE A 417 -0.85 -1.87 2.63
CA ILE A 417 -1.95 -1.01 2.15
C ILE A 417 -3.30 -1.72 2.31
N LEU A 418 -3.41 -2.97 1.79
CA LEU A 418 -4.72 -3.64 1.66
C LEU A 418 -5.36 -3.99 3.00
N ALA A 419 -4.57 -4.21 4.06
CA ALA A 419 -5.09 -4.50 5.39
C ALA A 419 -5.42 -3.25 6.22
N VAL A 420 -5.00 -2.05 5.80
CA VAL A 420 -5.15 -0.82 6.58
C VAL A 420 -6.62 -0.54 6.94
N PRO A 421 -7.59 -0.45 5.99
CA PRO A 421 -8.97 -0.08 6.35
C PRO A 421 -9.63 -1.10 7.27
N ALA A 422 -9.40 -2.40 7.06
CA ALA A 422 -9.95 -3.45 7.93
C ALA A 422 -9.38 -3.37 9.34
N THR A 423 -8.08 -3.07 9.48
CA THR A 423 -7.44 -2.87 10.78
C THR A 423 -8.00 -1.63 11.48
N MET A 424 -8.20 -0.53 10.77
CA MET A 424 -8.82 0.68 11.34
C MET A 424 -10.23 0.39 11.84
N LEU A 425 -11.04 -0.36 11.07
CA LEU A 425 -12.38 -0.79 11.49
C LEU A 425 -12.33 -1.72 12.71
N ALA A 426 -11.36 -2.63 12.79
CA ALA A 426 -11.16 -3.48 13.96
C ALA A 426 -10.81 -2.66 15.21
N VAL A 427 -9.92 -1.68 15.09
CA VAL A 427 -9.59 -0.75 16.19
C VAL A 427 -10.82 0.04 16.65
N LEU A 428 -11.59 0.60 15.71
CA LEU A 428 -12.85 1.31 16.02
C LEU A 428 -13.85 0.36 16.69
N GLY A 429 -13.94 -0.88 16.22
CA GLY A 429 -14.78 -1.92 16.83
C GLY A 429 -14.44 -2.15 18.30
N LEU A 430 -13.16 -2.33 18.60
CA LEU A 430 -12.65 -2.63 19.93
C LEU A 430 -12.68 -1.43 20.89
N VAL A 431 -12.39 -0.22 20.38
CA VAL A 431 -12.25 0.98 21.22
C VAL A 431 -13.56 1.74 21.37
N ASP A 432 -14.48 1.66 20.39
CA ASP A 432 -15.72 2.45 20.41
C ASP A 432 -17.00 1.63 20.23
N PHE A 433 -17.11 0.77 19.18
CA PHE A 433 -18.41 0.16 18.85
C PHE A 433 -18.84 -0.86 19.92
N ILE A 434 -17.95 -1.77 20.31
CA ILE A 434 -18.22 -2.75 21.39
C ILE A 434 -18.39 -2.06 22.73
N PRO A 435 -17.50 -1.12 23.18
CA PRO A 435 -17.73 -0.36 24.39
C PRO A 435 -19.05 0.42 24.41
N GLY A 436 -19.44 1.05 23.30
CA GLY A 436 -20.74 1.72 23.20
C GLY A 436 -21.92 0.76 23.35
N TRP A 437 -21.82 -0.43 22.81
CA TRP A 437 -22.81 -1.50 22.98
C TRP A 437 -22.86 -2.03 24.44
N ILE A 438 -21.71 -2.17 25.13
CA ILE A 438 -21.63 -2.51 26.56
C ILE A 438 -22.29 -1.44 27.41
N ALA A 439 -22.01 -0.15 27.14
CA ALA A 439 -22.60 0.97 27.87
C ALA A 439 -24.13 0.97 27.83
N LYS A 440 -24.72 0.70 26.67
CA LYS A 440 -26.20 0.59 26.50
C LYS A 440 -26.81 -0.54 27.33
N ARG A 441 -26.01 -1.51 27.80
CA ARG A 441 -26.41 -2.61 28.70
C ARG A 441 -26.04 -2.37 30.17
N GLY A 442 -25.55 -1.18 30.51
CA GLY A 442 -25.13 -0.82 31.88
C GLY A 442 -23.81 -1.42 32.35
N GLY A 443 -23.05 -2.04 31.43
CA GLY A 443 -21.76 -2.66 31.72
C GLY A 443 -20.61 -1.65 31.79
N SER A 444 -19.43 -2.12 32.20
CA SER A 444 -18.21 -1.31 32.34
C SER A 444 -17.50 -1.11 30.99
N ALA A 445 -18.08 -0.25 30.15
CA ALA A 445 -17.56 0.05 28.82
C ALA A 445 -16.13 0.61 28.83
N GLY A 446 -15.82 1.48 29.83
CA GLY A 446 -14.46 2.03 29.98
C GLY A 446 -13.40 0.98 30.27
N ALA A 447 -13.74 -0.02 31.10
CA ALA A 447 -12.82 -1.11 31.39
C ALA A 447 -12.50 -1.96 30.13
N PHE A 448 -13.52 -2.33 29.35
CA PHE A 448 -13.30 -3.04 28.09
C PHE A 448 -12.50 -2.22 27.08
N ARG A 449 -12.79 -0.91 26.96
CA ARG A 449 -12.06 0.02 26.08
C ARG A 449 -10.55 0.01 26.38
N TRP A 450 -10.18 0.21 27.65
CA TRP A 450 -8.77 0.24 28.03
C TRP A 450 -8.09 -1.12 27.98
N ALA A 451 -8.81 -2.21 28.28
CA ALA A 451 -8.33 -3.57 28.06
C ALA A 451 -8.03 -3.83 26.58
N SER A 452 -8.91 -3.38 25.68
CA SER A 452 -8.67 -3.47 24.24
C SER A 452 -7.46 -2.65 23.78
N VAL A 453 -7.29 -1.44 24.31
CA VAL A 453 -6.10 -0.61 24.02
C VAL A 453 -4.82 -1.33 24.47
N ALA A 454 -4.83 -1.97 25.65
CA ALA A 454 -3.69 -2.74 26.14
C ALA A 454 -3.36 -3.94 25.22
N VAL A 455 -4.37 -4.68 24.75
CA VAL A 455 -4.17 -5.80 23.79
C VAL A 455 -3.61 -5.27 22.47
N LEU A 456 -4.15 -4.17 21.93
CA LEU A 456 -3.63 -3.54 20.72
C LEU A 456 -2.17 -3.07 20.88
N ALA A 457 -1.81 -2.54 22.04
CA ALA A 457 -0.42 -2.17 22.36
C ALA A 457 0.51 -3.39 22.37
N GLY A 458 0.05 -4.54 22.88
CA GLY A 458 0.77 -5.80 22.82
C GLY A 458 1.01 -6.29 21.37
N LEU A 459 -0.02 -6.20 20.53
CA LEU A 459 0.10 -6.52 19.10
C LEU A 459 1.08 -5.58 18.38
N VAL A 460 1.01 -4.28 18.64
CA VAL A 460 1.97 -3.30 18.11
C VAL A 460 3.39 -3.63 18.57
N ALA A 461 3.59 -4.00 19.84
CA ALA A 461 4.89 -4.38 20.35
C ALA A 461 5.48 -5.60 19.62
N ILE A 462 4.65 -6.59 19.23
CA ILE A 462 5.07 -7.72 18.40
C ILE A 462 5.62 -7.23 17.05
N PHE A 463 4.88 -6.34 16.37
CA PHE A 463 5.31 -5.80 15.07
C PHE A 463 6.54 -4.90 15.17
N LEU A 464 6.69 -4.12 16.24
CA LEU A 464 7.90 -3.34 16.49
C LEU A 464 9.12 -4.23 16.72
N GLN A 465 8.98 -5.34 17.46
CA GLN A 465 10.06 -6.31 17.65
C GLN A 465 10.43 -7.01 16.33
N LEU A 466 9.44 -7.41 15.53
CA LEU A 466 9.68 -7.95 14.19
C LEU A 466 10.41 -6.93 13.31
N SER A 467 9.95 -5.69 13.34
CA SER A 467 10.60 -4.59 12.62
C SER A 467 12.04 -4.37 13.08
N ALA A 468 12.30 -4.43 14.40
CA ALA A 468 13.65 -4.34 14.95
C ALA A 468 14.59 -5.44 14.41
N THR A 469 14.10 -6.68 14.29
CA THR A 469 14.91 -7.76 13.71
C THR A 469 15.21 -7.57 12.23
N CYS A 470 14.28 -6.99 11.47
CA CYS A 470 14.50 -6.67 10.06
C CYS A 470 15.47 -5.50 9.89
N LEU A 471 15.30 -4.43 10.68
CA LEU A 471 16.15 -3.24 10.64
C LEU A 471 17.58 -3.50 11.13
N ALA A 472 17.76 -4.41 12.10
CA ALA A 472 19.08 -4.80 12.59
C ALA A 472 19.95 -5.46 11.50
N ARG A 473 19.36 -6.00 10.45
CA ARG A 473 20.08 -6.56 9.29
C ARG A 473 20.58 -5.49 8.32
N LYS A 474 20.03 -4.26 8.41
CA LYS A 474 20.40 -3.15 7.52
C LYS A 474 21.54 -2.35 8.13
N THR A 475 22.77 -2.70 7.74
CA THR A 475 24.02 -2.18 8.31
C THR A 475 25.00 -1.64 7.27
N THR A 476 24.77 -1.95 5.98
CA THR A 476 25.70 -1.60 4.90
C THR A 476 25.27 -0.29 4.24
N PRO A 477 26.06 0.79 4.32
CA PRO A 477 25.78 2.01 3.57
C PRO A 477 25.97 1.76 2.06
N VAL A 478 25.07 2.28 1.26
CA VAL A 478 25.06 2.16 -0.21
C VAL A 478 24.75 3.50 -0.83
N GLY A 479 25.39 3.79 -1.97
CA GLY A 479 25.18 5.01 -2.74
C GLY A 479 25.94 6.23 -2.22
N GLU A 480 25.81 7.33 -2.94
CA GLU A 480 26.46 8.60 -2.64
C GLU A 480 25.47 9.77 -2.72
N GLY A 481 25.77 10.86 -2.02
CA GLY A 481 24.97 12.09 -2.05
C GLY A 481 23.48 11.85 -1.75
N GLY A 482 22.61 12.32 -2.63
CA GLY A 482 21.17 12.18 -2.52
C GLY A 482 20.61 10.75 -2.74
N ASN A 483 21.47 9.80 -3.11
CA ASN A 483 21.09 8.38 -3.33
C ASN A 483 21.60 7.46 -2.22
N THR A 484 22.06 8.01 -1.09
CA THR A 484 22.54 7.20 0.04
C THR A 484 21.40 6.57 0.83
N PHE A 485 21.59 5.31 1.22
CA PHE A 485 20.71 4.57 2.14
C PHE A 485 21.47 3.44 2.82
N ILE A 486 20.85 2.82 3.83
CA ILE A 486 21.44 1.71 4.57
C ILE A 486 20.71 0.43 4.16
N ALA A 487 21.42 -0.46 3.50
CA ALA A 487 20.94 -1.75 3.04
C ALA A 487 21.33 -2.89 3.99
N ASP A 488 20.80 -4.06 3.74
CA ASP A 488 21.37 -5.29 4.28
C ASP A 488 22.71 -5.61 3.58
N SER A 489 23.31 -6.67 3.99
CA SER A 489 24.65 -7.09 3.57
C SER A 489 24.80 -7.39 2.06
N ARG A 490 23.70 -7.55 1.29
CA ARG A 490 23.78 -7.54 -0.19
C ARG A 490 24.34 -6.23 -0.73
N GLY A 491 24.32 -5.17 0.08
CA GLY A 491 24.91 -3.87 -0.23
C GLY A 491 26.41 -3.91 -0.53
N GLU A 492 27.14 -4.83 0.07
CA GLU A 492 28.58 -5.00 -0.20
C GLU A 492 28.82 -5.40 -1.67
N GLN A 493 28.05 -6.37 -2.18
CA GLN A 493 28.17 -6.82 -3.56
C GLN A 493 27.68 -5.77 -4.55
N VAL A 494 26.62 -5.03 -4.21
CA VAL A 494 26.14 -3.92 -5.04
C VAL A 494 27.18 -2.79 -5.09
N ASN A 495 27.78 -2.42 -3.96
CA ASN A 495 28.86 -1.44 -3.92
C ASN A 495 30.07 -1.90 -4.75
N ALA A 496 30.44 -3.19 -4.66
CA ALA A 496 31.53 -3.74 -5.46
C ALA A 496 31.22 -3.69 -6.97
N VAL A 497 29.98 -4.02 -7.37
CA VAL A 497 29.51 -3.89 -8.77
C VAL A 497 29.56 -2.44 -9.23
N VAL A 498 29.02 -1.49 -8.47
CA VAL A 498 29.02 -0.06 -8.82
C VAL A 498 30.46 0.46 -8.92
N GLY A 499 31.32 0.07 -7.96
CA GLY A 499 32.74 0.43 -8.00
C GLY A 499 33.49 -0.15 -9.21
N PHE A 500 33.19 -1.38 -9.62
CA PHE A 500 33.75 -1.96 -10.85
C PHE A 500 33.26 -1.19 -12.09
N LEU A 501 31.96 -0.94 -12.18
CA LEU A 501 31.40 -0.17 -13.30
C LEU A 501 32.03 1.21 -13.44
N ALA A 502 32.31 1.88 -12.33
CA ALA A 502 32.95 3.21 -12.34
C ALA A 502 34.40 3.18 -12.84
N ARG A 503 35.16 2.10 -12.54
CA ARG A 503 36.56 2.01 -12.90
C ARG A 503 36.81 1.38 -14.27
N GLU A 504 36.06 0.33 -14.61
CA GLU A 504 36.40 -0.57 -15.73
C GLU A 504 35.46 -0.39 -16.94
N VAL A 505 34.38 0.37 -16.80
CA VAL A 505 33.40 0.56 -17.87
C VAL A 505 33.25 2.06 -18.17
N PRO A 506 33.45 2.51 -19.43
CA PRO A 506 33.26 3.90 -19.81
C PRO A 506 31.89 4.46 -19.41
N GLY A 507 31.81 5.72 -19.01
CA GLY A 507 30.61 6.33 -18.43
C GLY A 507 29.41 6.44 -19.38
N ASP A 508 29.66 6.46 -20.69
CA ASP A 508 28.66 6.50 -21.77
C ASP A 508 27.99 5.15 -22.05
N LYS A 509 28.55 4.04 -21.54
CA LYS A 509 28.04 2.69 -21.77
C LYS A 509 26.73 2.44 -21.04
N SER A 510 25.77 1.88 -21.77
CA SER A 510 24.46 1.50 -21.28
C SER A 510 24.51 0.26 -20.38
N LEU A 511 23.56 0.17 -19.45
CA LEU A 511 23.50 -0.89 -18.46
C LEU A 511 22.08 -1.41 -18.30
N ALA A 512 21.89 -2.73 -18.37
CA ALA A 512 20.66 -3.36 -17.86
C ALA A 512 20.95 -4.33 -16.72
N VAL A 513 19.97 -4.55 -15.85
CA VAL A 513 20.07 -5.47 -14.70
C VAL A 513 19.05 -6.59 -14.88
N VAL A 514 19.48 -7.85 -14.77
CA VAL A 514 18.67 -9.05 -15.06
C VAL A 514 18.58 -9.95 -13.83
N PRO A 515 17.37 -10.39 -13.43
CA PRO A 515 16.08 -10.06 -14.03
C PRO A 515 15.48 -8.73 -13.57
N GLU A 516 15.93 -8.18 -12.43
CA GLU A 516 15.47 -6.94 -11.82
C GLU A 516 16.61 -6.27 -11.03
N GLY A 517 16.51 -4.95 -10.76
CA GLY A 517 17.53 -4.26 -9.94
C GLY A 517 17.96 -2.90 -10.50
N THR A 518 17.05 -2.13 -11.07
CA THR A 518 17.31 -0.79 -11.62
C THR A 518 17.89 0.21 -10.60
N MET A 519 18.01 -0.15 -9.31
CA MET A 519 18.77 0.62 -8.34
C MET A 519 20.25 0.74 -8.74
N ILE A 520 20.82 -0.31 -9.35
CA ILE A 520 22.21 -0.28 -9.85
C ILE A 520 22.35 0.77 -10.95
N ASN A 521 21.32 0.95 -11.80
CA ASN A 521 21.30 2.04 -12.78
C ASN A 521 21.33 3.42 -12.10
N ILE A 522 20.54 3.62 -11.03
CA ILE A 522 20.49 4.86 -10.26
C ILE A 522 21.86 5.14 -9.60
N LEU A 523 22.43 4.11 -8.96
CA LEU A 523 23.69 4.23 -8.21
C LEU A 523 24.91 4.45 -9.13
N SER A 524 24.90 3.84 -10.32
CA SER A 524 25.98 3.98 -11.31
C SER A 524 25.79 5.16 -12.28
N GLY A 525 24.62 5.82 -12.25
CA GLY A 525 24.28 6.89 -13.19
C GLY A 525 24.08 6.43 -14.64
N ARG A 526 23.91 5.10 -14.89
CA ARG A 526 23.85 4.52 -16.23
C ARG A 526 22.42 4.27 -16.67
N THR A 527 22.15 4.54 -17.95
CA THR A 527 20.80 4.33 -18.53
C THR A 527 20.63 2.89 -19.00
N ASN A 528 19.44 2.35 -18.81
CA ASN A 528 18.98 1.12 -19.45
C ASN A 528 18.38 1.47 -20.82
N PRO A 529 18.89 0.92 -21.94
CA PRO A 529 18.38 1.21 -23.26
C PRO A 529 17.10 0.43 -23.58
N ALA A 530 16.84 -0.68 -22.90
CA ALA A 530 15.70 -1.54 -23.15
C ALA A 530 14.38 -0.88 -22.80
N TYR A 531 13.34 -1.15 -23.58
CA TYR A 531 11.97 -0.74 -23.31
C TYR A 531 11.46 -1.40 -22.01
N CYS A 532 11.65 -2.72 -21.85
CA CYS A 532 11.32 -3.46 -20.64
C CYS A 532 12.52 -3.50 -19.70
N THR A 533 12.44 -2.74 -18.61
CA THR A 533 13.54 -2.62 -17.63
C THR A 533 13.50 -3.68 -16.52
N ASN A 534 12.48 -4.54 -16.49
CA ASN A 534 12.25 -5.56 -15.47
C ASN A 534 11.78 -6.86 -16.15
N LEU A 535 12.59 -7.90 -16.09
CA LEU A 535 12.34 -9.18 -16.80
C LEU A 535 11.72 -10.23 -15.87
N MET A 536 10.76 -9.82 -15.03
CA MET A 536 10.07 -10.74 -14.13
C MET A 536 8.88 -11.44 -14.83
N PRO A 537 8.38 -12.58 -14.29
CA PRO A 537 7.32 -13.34 -14.95
C PRO A 537 6.07 -12.55 -15.34
N PRO A 538 5.53 -11.63 -14.48
CA PRO A 538 4.35 -10.87 -14.86
C PRO A 538 4.58 -9.93 -16.05
N GLU A 539 5.75 -9.30 -16.11
CA GLU A 539 6.13 -8.41 -17.21
C GLU A 539 6.25 -9.17 -18.53
N LEU A 540 6.89 -10.32 -18.50
CA LEU A 540 7.08 -11.14 -19.70
C LEU A 540 5.78 -11.81 -20.17
N ALA A 541 4.91 -12.22 -19.25
CA ALA A 541 3.57 -12.71 -19.61
C ALA A 541 2.75 -11.61 -20.31
N THR A 542 2.96 -10.37 -19.92
CA THR A 542 2.25 -9.19 -20.42
C THR A 542 2.75 -8.73 -21.79
N LEU A 543 4.06 -8.57 -21.93
CA LEU A 543 4.67 -8.04 -23.16
C LEU A 543 4.94 -9.14 -24.20
N GLY A 544 5.03 -10.38 -23.76
CA GLY A 544 5.48 -11.52 -24.57
C GLY A 544 7.01 -11.58 -24.64
N GLU A 545 7.57 -12.75 -24.34
CA GLU A 545 9.03 -12.96 -24.34
C GLU A 545 9.65 -12.61 -25.70
N THR A 546 8.98 -12.96 -26.80
CA THR A 546 9.45 -12.67 -28.16
C THR A 546 9.60 -11.18 -28.44
N ASN A 547 8.65 -10.37 -27.98
CA ASN A 547 8.69 -8.92 -28.18
C ASN A 547 9.82 -8.28 -27.36
N VAL A 548 9.99 -8.73 -26.11
CA VAL A 548 11.05 -8.25 -25.22
C VAL A 548 12.43 -8.67 -25.74
N LEU A 549 12.57 -9.89 -26.26
CA LEU A 549 13.80 -10.34 -26.90
C LEU A 549 14.13 -9.50 -28.14
N GLY A 550 13.16 -9.27 -29.03
CA GLY A 550 13.37 -8.43 -30.23
C GLY A 550 13.72 -6.97 -29.89
N ASP A 551 13.30 -6.46 -28.73
CA ASP A 551 13.73 -5.16 -28.24
C ASP A 551 15.19 -5.18 -27.77
N LEU A 552 15.59 -6.19 -27.01
CA LEU A 552 16.98 -6.40 -26.57
C LEU A 552 17.93 -6.62 -27.75
N GLU A 553 17.50 -7.32 -28.80
CA GLU A 553 18.29 -7.53 -30.01
C GLU A 553 18.49 -6.25 -30.83
N ARG A 554 17.48 -5.36 -30.85
CA ARG A 554 17.59 -4.06 -31.55
C ARG A 554 18.44 -3.05 -30.80
N THR A 555 18.39 -3.06 -29.48
CA THR A 555 19.08 -2.12 -28.60
C THR A 555 19.79 -2.87 -27.47
N PRO A 556 20.81 -3.69 -27.80
CA PRO A 556 21.50 -4.48 -26.79
C PRO A 556 22.20 -3.56 -25.78
N PRO A 557 22.00 -3.77 -24.47
CA PRO A 557 22.78 -3.09 -23.45
C PRO A 557 24.28 -3.40 -23.60
N ASP A 558 25.15 -2.39 -23.54
CA ASP A 558 26.61 -2.61 -23.59
C ASP A 558 27.10 -3.54 -22.46
N VAL A 559 26.45 -3.43 -21.30
CA VAL A 559 26.77 -4.19 -20.08
C VAL A 559 25.51 -4.71 -19.43
N LEU A 560 25.56 -5.95 -18.94
CA LEU A 560 24.55 -6.53 -18.07
C LEU A 560 25.12 -6.74 -16.66
N VAL A 561 24.33 -6.42 -15.63
CA VAL A 561 24.49 -6.99 -14.31
C VAL A 561 23.45 -8.07 -14.13
N VAL A 562 23.89 -9.27 -13.83
CA VAL A 562 23.03 -10.46 -13.81
C VAL A 562 23.09 -11.13 -12.45
N ASP A 563 21.94 -11.49 -11.90
CA ASP A 563 21.86 -12.39 -10.75
C ASP A 563 22.17 -13.82 -11.24
N LEU A 564 23.38 -14.29 -10.95
CA LEU A 564 23.89 -15.59 -11.42
C LEU A 564 23.14 -16.79 -10.81
N ASP A 565 22.39 -16.60 -9.74
CA ASP A 565 21.52 -17.64 -9.17
C ASP A 565 20.21 -17.77 -9.95
N ARG A 566 19.86 -16.74 -10.71
CA ARG A 566 18.60 -16.67 -11.46
C ARG A 566 18.72 -16.88 -12.97
N ILE A 567 19.92 -16.96 -13.52
CA ILE A 567 20.13 -17.24 -14.95
C ILE A 567 20.82 -18.59 -15.16
N GLY A 568 20.40 -19.32 -16.17
CA GLY A 568 21.02 -20.58 -16.57
C GLY A 568 20.61 -21.00 -17.98
N PRO A 569 21.20 -22.12 -18.50
CA PRO A 569 20.90 -22.60 -19.84
C PRO A 569 19.43 -22.94 -20.10
N GLN A 570 18.68 -23.20 -19.03
CA GLN A 570 17.25 -23.53 -19.10
C GLN A 570 16.33 -22.31 -19.10
N GLY A 571 16.83 -21.12 -18.78
CA GLY A 571 16.05 -19.91 -18.68
C GLY A 571 16.39 -19.07 -17.44
N LEU A 572 15.58 -18.04 -17.21
CA LEU A 572 15.58 -17.31 -15.95
C LEU A 572 14.78 -18.06 -14.89
N ARG A 573 15.11 -17.86 -13.62
CA ARG A 573 14.45 -18.53 -12.48
C ARG A 573 13.79 -17.52 -11.57
N PHE A 574 12.55 -17.82 -11.19
CA PHE A 574 11.86 -17.12 -10.15
C PHE A 574 11.21 -18.13 -9.20
N ARG A 575 11.68 -18.19 -7.95
CA ARG A 575 11.33 -19.25 -6.99
C ARG A 575 11.65 -20.65 -7.58
N LYS A 576 10.62 -21.47 -7.83
CA LYS A 576 10.76 -22.83 -8.42
C LYS A 576 10.46 -22.86 -9.91
N GLU A 577 10.03 -21.74 -10.49
CA GLU A 577 9.63 -21.65 -11.89
C GLU A 577 10.81 -21.23 -12.76
N VAL A 578 10.92 -21.85 -13.92
CA VAL A 578 11.85 -21.46 -15.00
C VAL A 578 11.03 -20.77 -16.08
N TYR A 579 11.50 -19.63 -16.55
CA TYR A 579 10.84 -18.80 -17.54
C TYR A 579 11.88 -18.08 -18.41
N ALA A 580 11.45 -17.33 -19.42
CA ALA A 580 12.32 -16.53 -20.28
C ALA A 580 13.50 -17.32 -20.88
N THR A 581 13.20 -18.50 -21.41
CA THR A 581 14.21 -19.44 -21.93
C THR A 581 14.98 -18.87 -23.12
N ARG A 582 14.30 -18.15 -24.02
CA ARG A 582 14.91 -17.53 -25.22
C ARG A 582 15.77 -16.33 -24.84
N ILE A 583 15.31 -15.47 -23.91
CA ILE A 583 16.09 -14.32 -23.42
C ILE A 583 17.35 -14.81 -22.72
N ALA A 584 17.25 -15.83 -21.85
CA ALA A 584 18.43 -16.36 -21.17
C ALA A 584 19.44 -16.98 -22.15
N ALA A 585 18.97 -17.76 -23.15
CA ALA A 585 19.81 -18.33 -24.19
C ALA A 585 20.52 -17.22 -25.00
N TRP A 586 19.79 -16.16 -25.36
CA TRP A 586 20.35 -15.01 -26.08
C TRP A 586 21.43 -14.30 -25.25
N ILE A 587 21.17 -14.03 -23.96
CA ILE A 587 22.15 -13.42 -23.06
C ILE A 587 23.42 -14.26 -23.00
N LEU A 588 23.29 -15.57 -22.76
CA LEU A 588 24.44 -16.48 -22.64
C LEU A 588 25.23 -16.64 -23.94
N ALA A 589 24.60 -16.43 -25.10
CA ALA A 589 25.25 -16.50 -26.41
C ALA A 589 25.99 -15.20 -26.80
N HIS A 590 25.52 -14.04 -26.36
CA HIS A 590 26.01 -12.75 -26.84
C HIS A 590 26.79 -11.94 -25.79
N TYR A 591 26.82 -12.38 -24.53
CA TYR A 591 27.52 -11.68 -23.46
C TYR A 591 28.57 -12.56 -22.80
N GLU A 592 29.76 -12.00 -22.60
CA GLU A 592 30.84 -12.64 -21.86
C GLU A 592 30.85 -12.16 -20.41
N LEU A 593 31.00 -13.10 -19.47
CA LEU A 593 31.13 -12.82 -18.07
C LEU A 593 32.54 -12.28 -17.75
N VAL A 594 32.63 -11.00 -17.38
CA VAL A 594 33.91 -10.31 -17.13
C VAL A 594 34.24 -10.18 -15.64
N ALA A 595 33.25 -10.23 -14.75
CA ALA A 595 33.48 -10.17 -13.31
C ALA A 595 32.38 -10.88 -12.51
N ARG A 596 32.72 -11.35 -11.31
CA ARG A 596 31.79 -11.98 -10.36
C ARG A 596 31.94 -11.35 -8.98
N PHE A 597 30.81 -11.17 -8.30
CA PHE A 597 30.72 -10.63 -6.95
C PHE A 597 29.79 -11.51 -6.14
N GLU A 598 30.35 -12.26 -5.19
CA GLU A 598 29.61 -13.28 -4.44
C GLU A 598 29.61 -12.96 -2.95
N SER A 599 28.46 -13.15 -2.32
CA SER A 599 28.37 -13.11 -0.86
C SER A 599 29.06 -14.34 -0.26
N PRO A 600 29.69 -14.21 0.92
CA PRO A 600 30.26 -15.37 1.62
C PRO A 600 29.21 -16.48 1.82
N PRO A 601 29.60 -17.77 1.79
CA PRO A 601 28.67 -18.89 1.94
C PRO A 601 27.82 -18.87 3.21
N THR A 602 28.34 -18.29 4.29
CA THR A 602 27.67 -18.17 5.58
C THR A 602 26.65 -17.04 5.66
N HIS A 603 26.49 -16.28 4.57
CA HIS A 603 25.68 -15.08 4.57
C HIS A 603 24.16 -15.41 4.50
N PRO A 604 23.31 -14.86 5.40
CA PRO A 604 21.89 -15.19 5.46
C PRO A 604 21.07 -14.71 4.23
N MET A 605 21.59 -13.74 3.48
CA MET A 605 20.99 -13.25 2.23
C MET A 605 22.06 -13.26 1.14
N ARG A 606 22.37 -14.47 0.65
CA ARG A 606 23.36 -14.63 -0.43
C ARG A 606 22.86 -14.02 -1.72
N ILE A 607 23.79 -13.41 -2.44
CA ILE A 607 23.59 -12.94 -3.80
C ILE A 607 24.87 -13.18 -4.60
N ARG A 608 24.74 -13.57 -5.85
CA ARG A 608 25.84 -13.71 -6.80
C ARG A 608 25.55 -12.83 -8.01
N LEU A 609 26.25 -11.69 -8.09
CA LEU A 609 26.14 -10.79 -9.22
C LEU A 609 27.29 -11.01 -10.20
N GLY A 610 26.96 -11.11 -11.49
CA GLY A 610 27.90 -11.16 -12.59
C GLY A 610 27.82 -9.88 -13.41
N ILE A 611 28.95 -9.36 -13.84
CA ILE A 611 29.00 -8.34 -14.88
C ILE A 611 29.32 -9.03 -16.18
N MET A 612 28.48 -8.83 -17.19
CA MET A 612 28.65 -9.39 -18.52
C MET A 612 28.75 -8.25 -19.54
N ARG A 613 29.64 -8.41 -20.52
CA ARG A 613 29.88 -7.42 -21.59
C ARG A 613 29.39 -7.97 -22.91
N TYR A 614 28.71 -7.14 -23.68
CA TYR A 614 28.25 -7.48 -25.02
C TYR A 614 29.44 -7.71 -25.95
N GLN A 615 29.45 -8.85 -26.68
CA GLN A 615 30.57 -9.22 -27.54
C GLN A 615 30.37 -8.83 -29.02
N GLY A 616 29.18 -8.30 -29.34
CA GLY A 616 28.85 -8.04 -30.74
C GLY A 616 28.69 -9.37 -31.52
N GLY A 617 27.55 -9.62 -32.05
CA GLY A 617 27.27 -10.68 -33.03
C GLY A 617 26.33 -10.09 -34.06
N ALA A 618 26.46 -10.43 -35.31
CA ALA A 618 25.42 -10.13 -36.28
C ALA A 618 24.12 -10.71 -35.74
N PRO A 619 22.99 -9.98 -35.74
CA PRO A 619 21.70 -10.53 -35.33
C PRO A 619 21.49 -11.79 -36.17
N SER A 620 21.32 -12.94 -35.52
CA SER A 620 20.97 -14.18 -36.24
C SER A 620 19.70 -13.86 -37.01
N ALA A 621 19.77 -13.93 -38.32
CA ALA A 621 18.61 -13.78 -39.19
C ALA A 621 17.62 -14.86 -38.78
N VAL A 622 16.66 -14.50 -37.95
CA VAL A 622 15.51 -15.35 -37.67
C VAL A 622 14.65 -15.29 -38.92
N ASP A 623 14.69 -16.37 -39.68
CA ASP A 623 13.87 -16.62 -40.86
C ASP A 623 12.38 -16.43 -40.47
N PRO A 624 11.64 -15.51 -41.10
CA PRO A 624 10.24 -15.25 -40.74
C PRO A 624 9.26 -16.28 -41.28
N ALA A 625 9.73 -17.45 -41.70
CA ALA A 625 8.92 -18.49 -42.31
C ALA A 625 8.97 -19.81 -41.54
N SER A 626 8.21 -19.95 -40.50
CA SER A 626 7.59 -21.22 -40.12
C SER A 626 6.34 -20.97 -39.25
N PRO A 627 5.14 -21.27 -39.80
CA PRO A 627 3.91 -21.22 -39.04
C PRO A 627 3.70 -22.54 -38.30
N SER A 628 3.46 -22.47 -36.97
CA SER A 628 2.68 -23.47 -36.24
C SER A 628 2.10 -22.89 -34.95
#